data_964f3e7cd82c52e0ee79727666a70e63
#
_entry.id   964f3e7cd82c52e0ee79727666a70e63
#
_cell.length_a   1.000
_cell.length_b   1.000
_cell.length_c   1.000
_cell.angle_alpha   90.00
_cell.angle_beta   90.00
_cell.angle_gamma   90.00
#
_symmetry.space_group_name_H-M   'P 1'
#
loop_
_entity.id
_entity.type
_entity.pdbx_description
1 polymer ?
#
loop_
_entity_poly.entity_id
_entity_poly.type
_entity_poly.pdbx_seq_one_letter_code
_entity_poly.pdbx_strand_id
1 'polypeptide(L)'
;MKEKKKKDPKKKKRALIITGSILGVFALFVITVVMITIIGDKANIKRAESYDPVVIENQLVPEKDENGYWTFTTDRDLKIMQLSDIHLGGGWLSLKKDSQAINAVATMIQAEKPDLVIITGDMAFPVFFKAATFNNKLPAKEIAA
;
A
#
# COMPACT_ATOMS: atom_id res chain seq x y z
N MET A 1 -47.38 -8.89 -38.32
CA MET A 1 -46.24 -9.76 -37.93
C MET A 1 -44.95 -9.23 -38.52
N LYS A 2 -43.96 -8.78 -37.73
CA LYS A 2 -42.69 -8.30 -38.25
C LYS A 2 -41.75 -9.52 -38.44
N GLU A 3 -41.37 -9.80 -39.69
CA GLU A 3 -40.37 -10.83 -40.00
C GLU A 3 -39.04 -10.53 -39.30
N LYS A 4 -38.56 -11.46 -38.46
CA LYS A 4 -37.23 -11.40 -37.89
C LYS A 4 -36.18 -11.68 -38.96
N LYS A 5 -35.50 -10.65 -39.49
CA LYS A 5 -34.35 -10.79 -40.40
C LYS A 5 -33.32 -11.77 -39.81
N LYS A 6 -33.13 -12.92 -40.47
CA LYS A 6 -32.05 -13.87 -40.12
C LYS A 6 -30.69 -13.18 -40.25
N LYS A 7 -29.94 -13.10 -39.16
CA LYS A 7 -28.59 -12.48 -39.17
C LYS A 7 -27.63 -13.38 -39.96
N ASP A 8 -26.88 -12.76 -40.88
CA ASP A 8 -25.89 -13.44 -41.73
C ASP A 8 -24.85 -14.19 -40.85
N PRO A 9 -24.65 -15.52 -41.07
CA PRO A 9 -23.73 -16.33 -40.27
C PRO A 9 -22.27 -15.84 -40.34
N LYS A 10 -21.84 -15.25 -41.47
CA LYS A 10 -20.48 -14.67 -41.60
C LYS A 10 -20.30 -13.45 -40.72
N LYS A 11 -21.32 -12.59 -40.59
CA LYS A 11 -21.30 -11.44 -39.71
C LYS A 11 -21.30 -11.87 -38.24
N LYS A 12 -22.03 -12.92 -37.87
CA LYS A 12 -22.00 -13.49 -36.52
C LYS A 12 -20.60 -14.01 -36.15
N LYS A 13 -19.94 -14.78 -37.05
CA LYS A 13 -18.61 -15.33 -36.83
C LYS A 13 -17.56 -14.21 -36.66
N ARG A 14 -17.60 -13.17 -37.49
CA ARG A 14 -16.70 -12.01 -37.37
C ARG A 14 -16.92 -11.26 -36.03
N ALA A 15 -18.16 -10.99 -35.66
CA ALA A 15 -18.47 -10.35 -34.39
C ALA A 15 -17.95 -11.16 -33.20
N LEU A 16 -18.11 -12.48 -33.21
CA LEU A 16 -17.62 -13.38 -32.16
C LEU A 16 -16.10 -13.32 -32.02
N ILE A 17 -15.37 -13.33 -33.16
CA ILE A 17 -13.90 -13.24 -33.17
C ILE A 17 -13.46 -11.89 -32.60
N ILE A 18 -14.07 -10.77 -33.05
CA ILE A 18 -13.72 -9.43 -32.55
C ILE A 18 -13.99 -9.32 -31.05
N THR A 19 -15.17 -9.77 -30.59
CA THR A 19 -15.51 -9.75 -29.16
C THR A 19 -14.56 -10.62 -28.35
N GLY A 20 -14.24 -11.82 -28.84
CA GLY A 20 -13.27 -12.71 -28.18
C GLY A 20 -11.87 -12.09 -28.08
N SER A 21 -11.41 -11.42 -29.17
CA SER A 21 -10.12 -10.71 -29.16
C SER A 21 -10.09 -9.56 -28.16
N ILE A 22 -11.15 -8.76 -28.10
CA ILE A 22 -11.26 -7.64 -27.12
C ILE A 22 -11.24 -8.19 -25.70
N LEU A 23 -12.01 -9.23 -25.41
CA LEU A 23 -12.02 -9.87 -24.10
C LEU A 23 -10.66 -10.46 -23.73
N GLY A 24 -9.97 -11.08 -24.70
CA GLY A 24 -8.63 -11.62 -24.51
C GLY A 24 -7.60 -10.54 -24.15
N VAL A 25 -7.60 -9.43 -24.88
CA VAL A 25 -6.71 -8.27 -24.60
C VAL A 25 -7.03 -7.67 -23.23
N PHE A 26 -8.31 -7.52 -22.90
CA PHE A 26 -8.73 -7.01 -21.60
C PHE A 26 -8.29 -7.95 -20.45
N ALA A 27 -8.46 -9.25 -20.60
CA ALA A 27 -8.01 -10.23 -19.61
C ALA A 27 -6.49 -10.17 -19.41
N LEU A 28 -5.71 -10.09 -20.51
CA LEU A 28 -4.26 -9.94 -20.45
C LEU A 28 -3.85 -8.66 -19.72
N PHE A 29 -4.52 -7.55 -20.01
CA PHE A 29 -4.29 -6.27 -19.29
C PHE A 29 -4.52 -6.43 -17.78
N VAL A 30 -5.65 -7.00 -17.38
CA VAL A 30 -5.97 -7.23 -15.96
C VAL A 30 -4.91 -8.11 -15.28
N ILE A 31 -4.52 -9.21 -15.91
CA ILE A 31 -3.47 -10.11 -15.40
C ILE A 31 -2.16 -9.34 -15.21
N THR A 32 -1.76 -8.54 -16.19
CA THR A 32 -0.54 -7.72 -16.11
C THR A 32 -0.58 -6.75 -14.96
N VAL A 33 -1.69 -6.03 -14.78
CA VAL A 33 -1.87 -5.08 -13.67
C VAL A 33 -1.79 -5.79 -12.31
N VAL A 34 -2.44 -6.94 -12.18
CA VAL A 34 -2.40 -7.74 -10.93
C VAL A 34 -0.97 -8.22 -10.64
N MET A 35 -0.24 -8.70 -11.65
CA MET A 35 1.15 -9.14 -11.48
C MET A 35 2.08 -7.99 -11.08
N ILE A 36 1.96 -6.83 -11.74
CA ILE A 36 2.75 -5.63 -11.38
C ILE A 36 2.45 -5.23 -9.93
N THR A 37 1.19 -5.21 -9.51
CA THR A 37 0.79 -4.89 -8.14
C THR A 37 1.45 -5.85 -7.15
N ILE A 38 1.31 -7.17 -7.35
CA ILE A 38 1.86 -8.17 -6.41
C ILE A 38 3.38 -8.09 -6.30
N ILE A 39 4.08 -7.92 -7.43
CA ILE A 39 5.54 -7.85 -7.44
C ILE A 39 6.00 -6.55 -6.80
N GLY A 40 5.33 -5.44 -7.11
CA GLY A 40 5.67 -4.13 -6.58
C GLY A 40 5.46 -4.01 -5.08
N ASP A 41 4.32 -4.49 -4.56
CA ASP A 41 4.05 -4.52 -3.12
C ASP A 41 5.10 -5.34 -2.36
N LYS A 42 5.45 -6.53 -2.89
CA LYS A 42 6.53 -7.33 -2.29
C LYS A 42 7.87 -6.61 -2.27
N ALA A 43 8.18 -5.86 -3.34
CA ALA A 43 9.40 -5.08 -3.41
C ALA A 43 9.40 -3.93 -2.40
N ASN A 44 8.26 -3.26 -2.20
CA ASN A 44 8.11 -2.19 -1.20
C ASN A 44 8.22 -2.72 0.23
N ILE A 45 7.57 -3.84 0.54
CA ILE A 45 7.69 -4.50 1.86
C ILE A 45 9.16 -4.86 2.12
N LYS A 46 9.81 -5.53 1.16
CA LYS A 46 11.23 -5.88 1.30
C LYS A 46 12.12 -4.65 1.47
N ARG A 47 11.78 -3.53 0.85
CA ARG A 47 12.48 -2.26 1.04
C ARG A 47 12.29 -1.75 2.47
N ALA A 48 11.08 -1.73 3.00
CA ALA A 48 10.80 -1.32 4.38
C ALA A 48 11.58 -2.20 5.37
N GLU A 49 11.56 -3.53 5.19
CA GLU A 49 12.32 -4.48 6.00
C GLU A 49 13.85 -4.37 5.86
N SER A 50 14.35 -3.67 4.83
CA SER A 50 15.81 -3.55 4.57
C SER A 50 16.47 -2.36 5.26
N TYR A 51 15.70 -1.50 5.91
CA TYR A 51 16.29 -0.41 6.70
C TYR A 51 16.85 -0.96 8.01
N ASP A 52 18.03 -0.47 8.37
CA ASP A 52 18.63 -0.82 9.65
C ASP A 52 17.79 -0.26 10.81
N PRO A 53 17.63 -1.00 11.90
CA PRO A 53 16.99 -0.52 13.10
C PRO A 53 17.67 0.75 13.61
N VAL A 54 16.87 1.73 14.01
CA VAL A 54 17.40 2.96 14.61
C VAL A 54 17.90 2.64 16.02
N VAL A 55 19.21 2.82 16.25
CA VAL A 55 19.79 2.67 17.56
C VAL A 55 19.80 4.06 18.24
N ILE A 56 19.13 4.13 19.39
CA ILE A 56 19.05 5.33 20.22
C ILE A 56 19.80 5.04 21.52
N GLU A 57 20.81 5.84 21.83
CA GLU A 57 21.46 5.79 23.14
C GLU A 57 20.46 6.17 24.23
N ASN A 58 20.36 5.35 25.28
CA ASN A 58 19.37 5.51 26.34
C ASN A 58 17.92 5.48 25.82
N GLN A 59 17.61 4.51 24.96
CA GLN A 59 16.26 4.30 24.46
C GLN A 59 15.28 4.17 25.62
N LEU A 60 14.21 4.95 25.57
CA LEU A 60 13.13 4.87 26.57
C LEU A 60 12.31 3.61 26.33
N VAL A 61 12.10 2.86 27.39
CA VAL A 61 11.28 1.65 27.38
C VAL A 61 9.93 2.01 28.00
N PRO A 62 8.81 1.78 27.27
CA PRO A 62 7.49 2.02 27.84
C PRO A 62 7.18 1.00 28.94
N GLU A 63 6.67 1.47 30.05
CA GLU A 63 6.26 0.66 31.20
C GLU A 63 4.77 0.86 31.47
N LYS A 64 4.12 -0.13 32.07
CA LYS A 64 2.74 0.03 32.55
C LYS A 64 2.75 0.52 33.99
N ASP A 65 1.98 1.58 34.24
CA ASP A 65 1.71 2.02 35.60
C ASP A 65 0.74 1.08 36.35
N GLU A 66 0.49 1.37 37.61
CA GLU A 66 -0.43 0.60 38.48
C GLU A 66 -1.87 0.54 37.94
N ASN A 67 -2.27 1.52 37.12
CA ASN A 67 -3.58 1.59 36.49
C ASN A 67 -3.62 0.92 35.10
N GLY A 68 -2.47 0.41 34.65
CA GLY A 68 -2.33 -0.27 33.34
C GLY A 68 -2.11 0.66 32.16
N TYR A 69 -1.84 1.95 32.39
CA TYR A 69 -1.48 2.90 31.32
C TYR A 69 0.00 2.78 30.97
N TRP A 70 0.30 2.95 29.68
CA TRP A 70 1.67 3.01 29.22
C TRP A 70 2.28 4.35 29.53
N THR A 71 3.43 4.34 30.19
CA THR A 71 4.17 5.54 30.60
C THR A 71 5.64 5.42 30.20
N PHE A 72 6.33 6.55 30.16
CA PHE A 72 7.77 6.63 30.03
C PHE A 72 8.34 7.36 31.26
N THR A 73 9.31 6.76 31.91
CA THR A 73 10.10 7.42 32.93
C THR A 73 11.35 8.00 32.29
N THR A 74 11.53 9.30 32.34
CA THR A 74 12.67 9.99 31.74
C THR A 74 13.04 11.23 32.53
N ASP A 75 14.34 11.56 32.55
CA ASP A 75 14.92 12.78 33.12
C ASP A 75 15.27 13.82 32.02
N ARG A 76 14.92 13.55 30.79
CA ARG A 76 15.13 14.40 29.62
C ARG A 76 13.85 14.63 28.84
N ASP A 77 13.88 15.55 27.90
CA ASP A 77 12.76 15.79 26.99
C ASP A 77 12.45 14.56 26.14
N LEU A 78 11.17 14.23 26.03
CA LEU A 78 10.65 13.18 25.17
C LEU A 78 10.52 13.71 23.74
N LYS A 79 11.24 13.10 22.81
CA LYS A 79 11.17 13.45 21.39
C LYS A 79 10.10 12.62 20.68
N ILE A 80 9.01 13.27 20.28
CA ILE A 80 7.90 12.63 19.59
C ILE A 80 7.91 13.04 18.12
N MET A 81 7.82 12.06 17.22
CA MET A 81 7.58 12.28 15.80
C MET A 81 6.12 11.94 15.48
N GLN A 82 5.39 12.92 14.98
CA GLN A 82 4.03 12.71 14.48
C GLN A 82 4.07 12.59 12.97
N LEU A 83 3.49 11.52 12.45
CA LEU A 83 3.33 11.26 11.02
C LEU A 83 1.85 11.20 10.66
N SER A 84 1.47 11.87 9.58
CA SER A 84 0.14 11.79 8.98
C SER A 84 0.25 11.80 7.46
N ASP A 85 -0.83 11.44 6.77
CA ASP A 85 -0.96 11.61 5.32
C ASP A 85 0.13 10.90 4.50
N ILE A 86 0.57 9.73 4.93
CA ILE A 86 1.59 8.93 4.22
C ILE A 86 1.05 8.43 2.88
N HIS A 87 -0.25 8.15 2.81
CA HIS A 87 -1.01 7.83 1.60
C HIS A 87 -0.43 6.68 0.77
N LEU A 88 -0.04 5.58 1.40
CA LEU A 88 0.38 4.38 0.68
C LEU A 88 -0.78 3.78 -0.10
N GLY A 89 -0.63 3.63 -1.39
CA GLY A 89 -1.71 3.19 -2.28
C GLY A 89 -1.78 1.67 -2.48
N GLY A 90 -0.64 0.97 -2.36
CA GLY A 90 -0.53 -0.48 -2.51
C GLY A 90 -0.96 -1.01 -3.88
N GLY A 91 -0.95 -0.19 -4.93
CA GLY A 91 -1.38 -0.56 -6.26
C GLY A 91 -0.45 -0.11 -7.38
N TRP A 92 -0.57 -0.71 -8.57
CA TRP A 92 0.33 -0.46 -9.71
C TRP A 92 0.51 1.02 -10.09
N LEU A 93 -0.49 1.87 -9.82
CA LEU A 93 -0.41 3.32 -10.06
C LEU A 93 0.36 4.07 -8.97
N SER A 94 0.51 3.50 -7.79
CA SER A 94 1.11 4.16 -6.63
C SER A 94 2.50 3.62 -6.27
N LEU A 95 2.91 2.44 -6.74
CA LEU A 95 4.13 1.73 -6.33
C LEU A 95 5.39 2.62 -6.21
N LYS A 96 5.59 3.52 -7.17
CA LYS A 96 6.73 4.46 -7.13
C LYS A 96 6.57 5.49 -6.02
N LYS A 97 5.38 6.01 -5.82
CA LYS A 97 5.08 7.00 -4.77
C LYS A 97 5.16 6.34 -3.39
N ASP A 98 4.65 5.12 -3.27
CA ASP A 98 4.74 4.33 -2.05
C ASP A 98 6.19 4.08 -1.66
N SER A 99 7.03 3.67 -2.63
CA SER A 99 8.48 3.53 -2.43
C SER A 99 9.16 4.83 -1.97
N GLN A 100 8.74 5.97 -2.50
CA GLN A 100 9.27 7.28 -2.10
C GLN A 100 8.81 7.67 -0.69
N ALA A 101 7.55 7.41 -0.35
CA ALA A 101 6.99 7.68 0.97
C ALA A 101 7.67 6.82 2.05
N ILE A 102 7.83 5.52 1.82
CA ILE A 102 8.56 4.61 2.71
C ILE A 102 9.98 5.13 2.95
N ASN A 103 10.71 5.48 1.89
CA ASN A 103 12.06 6.01 2.00
C ASN A 103 12.11 7.34 2.79
N ALA A 104 11.15 8.24 2.57
CA ALA A 104 11.09 9.51 3.28
C ALA A 104 10.84 9.29 4.79
N VAL A 105 9.88 8.43 5.15
CA VAL A 105 9.58 8.09 6.55
C VAL A 105 10.80 7.46 7.22
N ALA A 106 11.41 6.46 6.60
CA ALA A 106 12.61 5.81 7.14
C ALA A 106 13.76 6.82 7.34
N THR A 107 14.00 7.70 6.36
CA THR A 107 15.04 8.72 6.45
C THR A 107 14.77 9.70 7.60
N MET A 108 13.53 10.13 7.78
CA MET A 108 13.14 11.02 8.89
C MET A 108 13.36 10.35 10.24
N ILE A 109 12.94 9.09 10.39
CA ILE A 109 13.12 8.34 11.65
C ILE A 109 14.61 8.15 11.95
N GLN A 110 15.42 7.81 10.95
CA GLN A 110 16.86 7.63 11.11
C GLN A 110 17.59 8.94 11.45
N ALA A 111 17.18 10.06 10.86
CA ALA A 111 17.77 11.37 11.10
C ALA A 111 17.39 11.93 12.48
N GLU A 112 16.10 11.84 12.81
CA GLU A 112 15.56 12.47 14.01
C GLU A 112 15.68 11.60 15.25
N LYS A 113 15.76 10.29 15.12
CA LYS A 113 15.85 9.33 16.22
C LYS A 113 14.82 9.62 17.33
N PRO A 114 13.52 9.61 17.02
CA PRO A 114 12.49 9.91 17.99
C PRO A 114 12.34 8.81 19.04
N ASP A 115 11.97 9.17 20.26
CA ASP A 115 11.62 8.21 21.31
C ASP A 115 10.27 7.53 21.07
N LEU A 116 9.36 8.24 20.39
CA LEU A 116 8.02 7.76 20.06
C LEU A 116 7.60 8.25 18.67
N VAL A 117 7.10 7.35 17.86
CA VAL A 117 6.45 7.69 16.59
C VAL A 117 4.95 7.50 16.73
N ILE A 118 4.19 8.55 16.44
CA ILE A 118 2.73 8.53 16.47
C ILE A 118 2.22 8.71 15.04
N ILE A 119 1.38 7.80 14.60
CA ILE A 119 0.74 7.87 13.29
C ILE A 119 -0.73 8.25 13.48
N THR A 120 -1.12 9.44 13.03
CA THR A 120 -2.41 10.06 13.36
C THR A 120 -3.47 9.97 12.27
N GLY A 121 -3.20 9.26 11.17
CA GLY A 121 -4.21 8.99 10.14
C GLY A 121 -3.67 9.08 8.72
N ASP A 122 -4.56 8.82 7.77
CA ASP A 122 -4.36 8.84 6.32
C ASP A 122 -3.08 8.11 5.85
N MET A 123 -2.82 6.96 6.47
CA MET A 123 -1.67 6.10 6.17
C MET A 123 -1.83 5.39 4.83
N ALA A 124 -3.06 5.04 4.47
CA ALA A 124 -3.38 4.30 3.27
C ALA A 124 -4.36 5.08 2.40
N PHE A 125 -3.99 5.27 1.12
CA PHE A 125 -4.86 5.83 0.11
C PHE A 125 -5.17 4.76 -0.95
N PRO A 126 -6.23 3.95 -0.78
CA PRO A 126 -6.52 2.83 -1.64
C PRO A 126 -6.99 3.30 -3.02
N VAL A 127 -6.09 3.22 -4.01
CA VAL A 127 -6.39 3.64 -5.40
C VAL A 127 -6.86 2.46 -6.26
N PHE A 128 -6.70 1.21 -5.83
CA PHE A 128 -6.99 0.03 -6.66
C PHE A 128 -7.53 -1.17 -5.88
N PHE A 129 -8.11 -2.14 -6.61
CA PHE A 129 -8.87 -3.30 -6.13
C PHE A 129 -8.29 -4.07 -4.92
N LYS A 130 -7.00 -4.17 -4.75
CA LYS A 130 -6.39 -4.84 -3.59
C LYS A 130 -6.14 -3.92 -2.40
N ALA A 131 -5.96 -2.64 -2.65
CA ALA A 131 -5.81 -1.58 -1.67
C ALA A 131 -7.08 -0.73 -1.55
N ALA A 132 -8.10 -1.01 -2.37
CA ALA A 132 -9.36 -0.30 -2.36
C ALA A 132 -10.10 -0.50 -1.05
N THR A 133 -11.09 0.31 -0.83
CA THR A 133 -11.99 0.51 0.31
C THR A 133 -12.34 -0.73 1.15
N PHE A 134 -12.13 -1.94 0.61
CA PHE A 134 -12.43 -3.22 1.26
C PHE A 134 -11.20 -4.01 1.74
N ASN A 135 -9.99 -3.60 1.42
CA ASN A 135 -8.79 -4.35 1.82
C ASN A 135 -7.52 -3.47 1.90
N ASN A 136 -7.33 -2.85 3.04
CA ASN A 136 -6.13 -2.04 3.34
C ASN A 136 -4.93 -2.89 3.82
N LYS A 137 -4.95 -4.21 3.60
CA LYS A 137 -3.89 -5.10 4.10
C LYS A 137 -2.52 -4.83 3.49
N LEU A 138 -2.45 -4.44 2.21
CA LEU A 138 -1.17 -4.20 1.55
C LEU A 138 -0.48 -2.94 2.07
N PRO A 139 -1.11 -1.76 2.00
CA PRO A 139 -0.49 -0.56 2.57
C PRO A 139 -0.24 -0.69 4.07
N ALA A 140 -1.09 -1.38 4.83
CA ALA A 140 -0.84 -1.63 6.24
C ALA A 140 0.40 -2.50 6.49
N LYS A 141 0.70 -3.46 5.62
CA LYS A 141 1.93 -4.26 5.70
C LYS A 141 3.18 -3.45 5.37
N GLU A 142 3.11 -2.56 4.37
CA GLU A 142 4.22 -1.67 4.02
C GLU A 142 4.56 -0.70 5.16
N ILE A 143 3.56 -0.30 5.96
CA ILE A 143 3.74 0.58 7.12
C ILE A 143 4.28 -0.18 8.33
N ALA A 144 3.89 -1.45 8.49
CA ALA A 144 4.27 -2.28 9.65
C ALA A 144 5.61 -2.99 9.49
N ALA A 145 6.18 -2.98 8.28
CA ALA A 145 7.50 -3.54 8.01
C ALA A 145 8.62 -2.58 8.43
#